data_5189207bc2a17d276688a2cb451c196a
#
_entry.id   5189207bc2a17d276688a2cb451c196a
#
_cell.length_a   1.000
_cell.length_b   1.000
_cell.length_c   1.000
_cell.angle_alpha   90.00
_cell.angle_beta   90.00
_cell.angle_gamma   90.00
#
_symmetry.space_group_name_H-M   'P 1'
#
loop_
_entity.id
_entity.type
_entity.pdbx_description
1 polymer ?
#
loop_
_entity_poly.entity_id
_entity_poly.type
_entity_poly.pdbx_seq_one_letter_code
_entity_poly.pdbx_strand_id
1 'polypeptide(L)'
;FISGSVTLCKTLQKDENFYYKKRNFVSLSSLTYRMKRNGAGLASICILSTMVLVMLASTASLYFGAEDAINTLAVQNHWHPTEMADVRAEFFSLYGSLFFLGILLSVLFLFATLLMLYYKQVVEGYEDASRFAIMQRVGMTRHDIRESVNAQMLLIFLLPLAAAALHLTFAQPMVWQILQLFGIQNLTLFLGVTGAALLLFALLYCAIYRLTSNAYFRIVSTGGAAA
;
A
#
# COMPACT_ATOMS: atom_id res chain seq x y z
N PHE A 1 0.82 -14.94 -0.97
CA PHE A 1 0.87 -13.99 0.15
C PHE A 1 0.82 -14.70 1.51
N ILE A 2 -0.24 -15.45 1.85
CA ILE A 2 -0.42 -16.13 3.15
C ILE A 2 0.78 -17.05 3.44
N SER A 3 1.16 -17.89 2.49
CA SER A 3 2.29 -18.82 2.65
C SER A 3 3.61 -18.07 2.88
N GLY A 4 3.92 -17.07 2.08
CA GLY A 4 5.14 -16.27 2.23
C GLY A 4 5.22 -15.53 3.57
N SER A 5 4.11 -14.91 3.98
CA SER A 5 4.04 -14.18 5.26
C SER A 5 4.18 -15.10 6.46
N VAL A 6 3.54 -16.28 6.42
CA VAL A 6 3.67 -17.29 7.49
C VAL A 6 5.10 -17.86 7.53
N THR A 7 5.72 -18.07 6.37
CA THR A 7 7.11 -18.53 6.30
C THR A 7 8.07 -17.48 6.89
N LEU A 8 7.87 -16.21 6.56
CA LEU A 8 8.66 -15.09 7.12
C LEU A 8 8.52 -15.02 8.65
N CYS A 9 7.30 -15.13 9.18
CA CYS A 9 7.08 -15.19 10.62
C CYS A 9 7.75 -16.40 11.27
N LYS A 10 7.70 -17.57 10.64
CA LYS A 10 8.36 -18.78 11.13
C LYS A 10 9.89 -18.67 11.10
N THR A 11 10.45 -17.98 10.10
CA THR A 11 11.90 -17.73 10.02
C THR A 11 12.33 -16.79 11.15
N LEU A 12 11.55 -15.73 11.43
CA LEU A 12 11.81 -14.84 12.57
C LEU A 12 11.63 -15.53 13.93
N GLN A 13 10.79 -16.56 14.02
CA GLN A 13 10.66 -17.38 15.23
C GLN A 13 11.87 -18.29 15.50
N LYS A 14 12.69 -18.60 14.49
CA LYS A 14 13.91 -19.40 14.64
C LYS A 14 15.06 -18.62 15.27
N ASP A 15 15.03 -17.30 15.23
CA ASP A 15 16.02 -16.46 15.92
C ASP A 15 15.65 -16.34 17.40
N GLU A 16 16.27 -17.16 18.24
CA GLU A 16 16.02 -17.24 19.68
C GLU A 16 16.25 -15.91 20.39
N ASN A 17 17.26 -15.15 20.04
CA ASN A 17 17.59 -13.86 20.63
C ASN A 17 16.53 -12.77 20.33
N PHE A 18 15.87 -12.89 19.20
CA PHE A 18 14.78 -11.99 18.80
C PHE A 18 13.44 -12.45 19.39
N TYR A 19 13.16 -13.75 19.33
CA TYR A 19 11.86 -14.34 19.68
C TYR A 19 11.59 -14.28 21.20
N TYR A 20 12.53 -14.62 22.07
CA TYR A 20 12.31 -14.70 23.52
C TYR A 20 12.25 -13.35 24.26
N LYS A 21 12.37 -12.22 23.59
CA LYS A 21 12.05 -10.93 24.20
C LYS A 21 10.54 -10.85 24.43
N LYS A 22 10.08 -10.56 25.68
CA LYS A 22 8.65 -10.53 26.07
C LYS A 22 7.73 -9.84 25.06
N ARG A 23 8.15 -8.72 24.49
CA ARG A 23 7.42 -7.96 23.47
C ARG A 23 7.30 -8.72 22.14
N ASN A 24 8.38 -9.30 21.67
CA ASN A 24 8.44 -9.94 20.36
C ASN A 24 7.73 -11.30 20.38
N PHE A 25 7.80 -12.04 21.46
CA PHE A 25 7.13 -13.33 21.63
C PHE A 25 5.60 -13.19 21.45
N VAL A 26 4.98 -12.28 22.22
CA VAL A 26 3.53 -12.03 22.15
C VAL A 26 3.14 -11.48 20.78
N SER A 27 3.91 -10.53 20.25
CA SER A 27 3.63 -9.89 18.96
C SER A 27 3.74 -10.87 17.80
N LEU A 28 4.78 -11.67 17.73
CA LEU A 28 5.05 -12.59 16.60
C LEU A 28 4.12 -13.81 16.62
N SER A 29 3.83 -14.34 17.80
CA SER A 29 2.90 -15.45 17.96
C SER A 29 1.46 -15.05 17.59
N SER A 30 1.02 -13.88 18.07
CA SER A 30 -0.28 -13.30 17.73
C SER A 30 -0.38 -12.97 16.24
N LEU A 31 0.68 -12.41 15.65
CA LEU A 31 0.74 -12.10 14.22
C LEU A 31 0.59 -13.35 13.36
N THR A 32 1.32 -14.43 13.66
CA THR A 32 1.25 -15.69 12.90
C THR A 32 -0.17 -16.26 12.92
N TYR A 33 -0.85 -16.22 14.07
CA TYR A 33 -2.23 -16.64 14.19
C TYR A 33 -3.19 -15.79 13.36
N ARG A 34 -3.06 -14.45 13.44
CA ARG A 34 -3.88 -13.50 12.68
C ARG A 34 -3.68 -13.63 11.17
N MET A 35 -2.44 -13.79 10.71
CA MET A 35 -2.15 -13.97 9.29
C MET A 35 -2.74 -15.26 8.73
N LYS A 36 -2.75 -16.32 9.50
CA LYS A 36 -3.36 -17.58 9.10
C LYS A 36 -4.89 -17.48 9.02
N ARG A 37 -5.53 -16.74 9.93
CA ARG A 37 -6.99 -16.59 10.00
C ARG A 37 -7.52 -15.51 9.03
N ASN A 38 -6.82 -14.38 8.91
CA ASN A 38 -7.28 -13.21 8.16
C ASN A 38 -6.44 -12.90 6.91
N GLY A 39 -5.68 -13.86 6.41
CA GLY A 39 -4.75 -13.66 5.29
C GLY A 39 -5.41 -13.23 3.99
N ALA A 40 -6.65 -13.65 3.73
CA ALA A 40 -7.40 -13.25 2.54
C ALA A 40 -7.65 -11.72 2.52
N GLY A 41 -8.08 -11.14 3.63
CA GLY A 41 -8.30 -9.69 3.71
C GLY A 41 -7.01 -8.88 3.54
N LEU A 42 -5.88 -9.34 4.14
CA LEU A 42 -4.57 -8.71 3.92
C LEU A 42 -4.10 -8.82 2.47
N ALA A 43 -4.32 -9.97 1.83
CA ALA A 43 -4.01 -10.16 0.41
C ALA A 43 -4.83 -9.21 -0.48
N SER A 44 -6.12 -9.05 -0.22
CA SER A 44 -6.97 -8.11 -0.97
C SER A 44 -6.49 -6.67 -0.84
N ILE A 45 -6.09 -6.24 0.37
CA ILE A 45 -5.50 -4.91 0.60
C ILE A 45 -4.20 -4.75 -0.21
N CYS A 46 -3.32 -5.76 -0.25
CA CYS A 46 -2.10 -5.72 -1.05
C CYS A 46 -2.40 -5.59 -2.55
N ILE A 47 -3.36 -6.35 -3.07
CA ILE A 47 -3.75 -6.31 -4.48
C ILE A 47 -4.31 -4.94 -4.84
N LEU A 48 -5.27 -4.44 -4.06
CA LEU A 48 -5.87 -3.12 -4.29
C LEU A 48 -4.82 -1.99 -4.22
N SER A 49 -3.93 -2.04 -3.23
CA SER A 49 -2.83 -1.07 -3.10
C SER A 49 -1.89 -1.10 -4.31
N THR A 50 -1.55 -2.29 -4.80
CA THR A 50 -0.72 -2.44 -6.00
C THR A 50 -1.44 -1.90 -7.24
N MET A 51 -2.75 -2.17 -7.39
CA MET A 51 -3.56 -1.64 -8.49
C MET A 51 -3.57 -0.11 -8.49
N VAL A 52 -3.80 0.53 -7.34
CA VAL A 52 -3.74 2.00 -7.22
C VAL A 52 -2.40 2.54 -7.69
N LEU A 53 -1.31 1.95 -7.20
CA LEU A 53 0.04 2.41 -7.52
C LEU A 53 0.38 2.24 -9.01
N VAL A 54 0.10 1.06 -9.57
CA VAL A 54 0.40 0.79 -11.00
C VAL A 54 -0.44 1.68 -11.90
N MET A 55 -1.75 1.82 -11.64
CA MET A 55 -2.62 2.67 -12.46
C MET A 55 -2.19 4.13 -12.40
N LEU A 56 -1.98 4.66 -11.19
CA LEU A 56 -1.58 6.07 -11.01
C LEU A 56 -0.22 6.34 -11.66
N ALA A 57 0.78 5.48 -11.42
CA ALA A 57 2.11 5.64 -11.99
C ALA A 57 2.09 5.54 -13.51
N SER A 58 1.37 4.58 -14.10
CA SER A 58 1.32 4.38 -15.56
C SER A 58 0.61 5.52 -16.26
N THR A 59 -0.58 5.91 -15.79
CA THR A 59 -1.37 6.97 -16.44
C THR A 59 -0.75 8.36 -16.25
N ALA A 60 -0.13 8.62 -15.10
CA ALA A 60 0.62 9.85 -14.88
C ALA A 60 1.87 9.91 -15.76
N SER A 61 2.59 8.79 -15.94
CA SER A 61 3.75 8.74 -16.82
C SER A 61 3.38 8.95 -18.28
N LEU A 62 2.23 8.44 -18.74
CA LEU A 62 1.69 8.72 -20.08
C LEU A 62 1.41 10.22 -20.24
N TYR A 63 0.73 10.84 -19.30
CA TYR A 63 0.35 12.25 -19.39
C TYR A 63 1.57 13.18 -19.35
N PHE A 64 2.44 13.00 -18.35
CA PHE A 64 3.63 13.85 -18.20
C PHE A 64 4.71 13.54 -19.23
N GLY A 65 4.72 12.34 -19.82
CA GLY A 65 5.62 11.95 -20.91
C GLY A 65 5.10 12.28 -22.32
N ALA A 66 3.90 12.87 -22.43
CA ALA A 66 3.30 13.18 -23.75
C ALA A 66 4.19 14.10 -24.59
N GLU A 67 4.79 15.12 -24.01
CA GLU A 67 5.73 16.02 -24.70
C GLU A 67 6.96 15.29 -25.25
N ASP A 68 7.50 14.37 -24.46
CA ASP A 68 8.66 13.56 -24.84
C ASP A 68 8.31 12.67 -26.05
N ALA A 69 7.12 12.05 -26.01
CA ALA A 69 6.61 11.25 -27.12
C ALA A 69 6.40 12.06 -28.40
N ILE A 70 5.77 13.25 -28.28
CA ILE A 70 5.52 14.14 -29.42
C ILE A 70 6.85 14.60 -30.05
N ASN A 71 7.80 15.03 -29.26
CA ASN A 71 9.11 15.48 -29.73
C ASN A 71 9.88 14.35 -30.43
N THR A 72 9.82 13.13 -29.87
CA THR A 72 10.45 11.96 -30.48
C THR A 72 9.84 11.64 -31.84
N LEU A 73 8.51 11.63 -31.93
CA LEU A 73 7.78 11.36 -33.20
C LEU A 73 7.97 12.47 -34.23
N ALA A 74 8.03 13.73 -33.78
CA ALA A 74 8.26 14.86 -34.67
C ALA A 74 9.62 14.82 -35.36
N VAL A 75 10.66 14.44 -34.60
CA VAL A 75 12.01 14.25 -35.14
C VAL A 75 12.05 13.09 -36.17
N GLN A 76 11.39 11.96 -35.83
CA GLN A 76 11.36 10.78 -36.67
C GLN A 76 10.60 11.00 -37.99
N ASN A 77 9.51 11.76 -37.97
CA ASN A 77 8.63 11.96 -39.12
C ASN A 77 8.83 13.32 -39.82
N HIS A 78 9.81 14.13 -39.40
CA HIS A 78 10.08 15.46 -39.96
C HIS A 78 8.87 16.38 -40.04
N TRP A 79 8.02 16.41 -39.03
CA TRP A 79 6.77 17.22 -38.96
C TRP A 79 7.04 18.70 -39.01
N HIS A 80 6.16 19.43 -39.73
CA HIS A 80 6.13 20.88 -39.71
C HIS A 80 5.46 21.41 -38.40
N PRO A 81 5.74 22.65 -37.96
CA PRO A 81 5.18 23.23 -36.74
C PRO A 81 3.65 23.23 -36.67
N THR A 82 2.97 23.37 -37.83
CA THR A 82 1.51 23.33 -37.91
C THR A 82 0.95 21.94 -37.62
N GLU A 83 1.57 20.90 -38.19
CA GLU A 83 1.20 19.50 -37.98
C GLU A 83 1.45 19.07 -36.51
N MET A 84 2.53 19.59 -35.90
CA MET A 84 2.84 19.35 -34.50
C MET A 84 1.76 19.89 -33.55
N ALA A 85 1.13 21.02 -33.88
CA ALA A 85 0.09 21.60 -33.05
C ALA A 85 -1.16 20.71 -32.97
N ASP A 86 -1.59 20.17 -34.11
CA ASP A 86 -2.75 19.28 -34.18
C ASP A 86 -2.49 17.94 -33.51
N VAL A 87 -1.33 17.34 -33.77
CA VAL A 87 -0.89 16.09 -33.11
C VAL A 87 -0.77 16.27 -31.60
N ARG A 88 -0.22 17.40 -31.16
CA ARG A 88 -0.11 17.73 -29.72
C ARG A 88 -1.50 17.77 -29.06
N ALA A 89 -2.46 18.43 -29.68
CA ALA A 89 -3.83 18.51 -29.16
C ALA A 89 -4.47 17.12 -29.04
N GLU A 90 -4.24 16.26 -30.02
CA GLU A 90 -4.74 14.89 -30.05
C GLU A 90 -4.12 14.01 -28.96
N PHE A 91 -2.79 14.07 -28.79
CA PHE A 91 -2.06 13.35 -27.74
C PHE A 91 -2.50 13.77 -26.35
N PHE A 92 -2.58 15.09 -26.06
CA PHE A 92 -3.03 15.57 -24.75
C PHE A 92 -4.49 15.25 -24.50
N SER A 93 -5.35 15.22 -25.50
CA SER A 93 -6.73 14.78 -25.38
C SER A 93 -6.82 13.30 -24.99
N LEU A 94 -6.10 12.43 -25.68
CA LEU A 94 -6.07 10.98 -25.44
C LEU A 94 -5.44 10.66 -24.06
N TYR A 95 -4.22 11.14 -23.83
CA TYR A 95 -3.47 10.83 -22.61
C TYR A 95 -4.08 11.51 -21.36
N GLY A 96 -4.65 12.70 -21.55
CA GLY A 96 -5.42 13.40 -20.52
C GLY A 96 -6.68 12.63 -20.11
N SER A 97 -7.38 12.06 -21.07
CA SER A 97 -8.55 11.22 -20.82
C SER A 97 -8.17 9.93 -20.07
N LEU A 98 -7.08 9.28 -20.47
CA LEU A 98 -6.55 8.10 -19.77
C LEU A 98 -6.09 8.44 -18.35
N PHE A 99 -5.44 9.59 -18.18
CA PHE A 99 -4.99 10.05 -16.87
C PHE A 99 -6.17 10.36 -15.95
N PHE A 100 -7.20 11.04 -16.46
CA PHE A 100 -8.43 11.28 -15.71
C PHE A 100 -9.09 9.98 -15.27
N LEU A 101 -9.22 9.01 -16.17
CA LEU A 101 -9.76 7.69 -15.85
C LEU A 101 -8.88 6.96 -14.82
N GLY A 102 -7.56 7.04 -14.95
CA GLY A 102 -6.59 6.48 -14.00
C GLY A 102 -6.73 7.07 -12.61
N ILE A 103 -6.87 8.39 -12.49
CA ILE A 103 -7.13 9.06 -11.20
C ILE A 103 -8.46 8.59 -10.62
N LEU A 104 -9.53 8.58 -11.40
CA LEU A 104 -10.86 8.18 -10.95
C LEU A 104 -10.85 6.76 -10.38
N LEU A 105 -10.29 5.80 -11.11
CA LEU A 105 -10.18 4.42 -10.67
C LEU A 105 -9.24 4.27 -9.46
N SER A 106 -8.13 5.02 -9.44
CA SER A 106 -7.20 5.02 -8.29
C SER A 106 -7.89 5.52 -7.03
N VAL A 107 -8.70 6.56 -7.13
CA VAL A 107 -9.48 7.09 -6.00
C VAL A 107 -10.51 6.06 -5.52
N LEU A 108 -11.23 5.39 -6.42
CA LEU A 108 -12.18 4.34 -6.06
C LEU A 108 -11.50 3.17 -5.35
N PHE A 109 -10.40 2.66 -5.88
CA PHE A 109 -9.65 1.56 -5.25
C PHE A 109 -8.99 2.00 -3.94
N LEU A 110 -8.55 3.24 -3.84
CA LEU A 110 -8.05 3.82 -2.59
C LEU A 110 -9.15 3.77 -1.52
N PHE A 111 -10.35 4.29 -1.80
CA PHE A 111 -11.47 4.23 -0.86
C PHE A 111 -11.81 2.79 -0.47
N ALA A 112 -11.84 1.86 -1.41
CA ALA A 112 -12.07 0.44 -1.12
C ALA A 112 -10.98 -0.12 -0.17
N THR A 113 -9.71 0.20 -0.43
CA THR A 113 -8.58 -0.19 0.43
C THR A 113 -8.74 0.36 1.85
N LEU A 114 -9.12 1.64 1.96
CA LEU A 114 -9.31 2.33 3.23
C LEU A 114 -10.44 1.73 4.06
N LEU A 115 -11.59 1.50 3.42
CA LEU A 115 -12.74 0.87 4.07
C LEU A 115 -12.39 -0.53 4.57
N MET A 116 -11.72 -1.32 3.73
CA MET A 116 -11.30 -2.68 4.09
C MET A 116 -10.31 -2.67 5.28
N LEU A 117 -9.33 -1.76 5.28
CA LEU A 117 -8.41 -1.56 6.39
C LEU A 117 -9.14 -1.17 7.67
N TYR A 118 -10.05 -0.19 7.59
CA TYR A 118 -10.80 0.30 8.73
C TYR A 118 -11.66 -0.78 9.37
N TYR A 119 -12.50 -1.46 8.57
CA TYR A 119 -13.37 -2.51 9.09
C TYR A 119 -12.57 -3.67 9.67
N LYS A 120 -11.49 -4.06 9.03
CA LYS A 120 -10.61 -5.10 9.55
C LYS A 120 -10.04 -4.74 10.91
N GLN A 121 -9.57 -3.51 11.09
CA GLN A 121 -9.03 -3.02 12.36
C GLN A 121 -10.08 -2.98 13.46
N VAL A 122 -11.30 -2.54 13.14
CA VAL A 122 -12.41 -2.49 14.11
C VAL A 122 -12.76 -3.90 14.59
N VAL A 123 -12.90 -4.86 13.66
CA VAL A 123 -13.20 -6.26 14.01
C VAL A 123 -12.09 -6.87 14.87
N GLU A 124 -10.82 -6.69 14.48
CA GLU A 124 -9.68 -7.17 15.26
C GLU A 124 -9.62 -6.50 16.64
N GLY A 125 -9.99 -5.22 16.75
CA GLY A 125 -10.07 -4.50 18.03
C GLY A 125 -11.06 -5.13 19.03
N TYR A 126 -12.25 -5.50 18.56
CA TYR A 126 -13.25 -6.19 19.40
C TYR A 126 -12.79 -7.60 19.82
N GLU A 127 -12.18 -8.35 18.92
CA GLU A 127 -11.67 -9.69 19.24
C GLU A 127 -10.51 -9.64 20.24
N ASP A 128 -9.67 -8.64 20.16
CA ASP A 128 -8.53 -8.48 21.05
C ASP A 128 -8.91 -7.91 22.41
N ALA A 129 -10.01 -7.15 22.52
CA ALA A 129 -10.45 -6.59 23.79
C ALA A 129 -10.62 -7.68 24.88
N SER A 130 -11.21 -8.83 24.52
CA SER A 130 -11.35 -9.94 25.45
C SER A 130 -10.01 -10.58 25.85
N ARG A 131 -9.07 -10.69 24.93
CA ARG A 131 -7.72 -11.21 25.19
C ARG A 131 -6.91 -10.30 26.10
N PHE A 132 -7.02 -8.99 25.88
CA PHE A 132 -6.33 -7.99 26.72
C PHE A 132 -6.91 -7.95 28.15
N ALA A 133 -8.21 -8.15 28.32
CA ALA A 133 -8.81 -8.28 29.64
C ALA A 133 -8.20 -9.47 30.41
N ILE A 134 -7.99 -10.61 29.74
CA ILE A 134 -7.33 -11.77 30.35
C ILE A 134 -5.86 -11.47 30.69
N MET A 135 -5.12 -10.82 29.81
CA MET A 135 -3.71 -10.46 30.02
C MET A 135 -3.55 -9.49 31.23
N GLN A 136 -4.48 -8.55 31.41
CA GLN A 136 -4.50 -7.68 32.57
C GLN A 136 -4.71 -8.46 33.88
N ARG A 137 -5.57 -9.47 33.89
CA ARG A 137 -5.79 -10.34 35.05
C ARG A 137 -4.54 -11.16 35.44
N VAL A 138 -3.69 -11.48 34.47
CA VAL A 138 -2.42 -12.20 34.66
C VAL A 138 -1.26 -11.24 35.06
N GLY A 139 -1.52 -9.94 35.22
CA GLY A 139 -0.56 -8.97 35.74
C GLY A 139 0.19 -8.14 34.70
N MET A 140 -0.22 -8.13 33.41
CA MET A 140 0.35 -7.20 32.45
C MET A 140 -0.14 -5.77 32.70
N THR A 141 0.78 -4.80 32.64
CA THR A 141 0.40 -3.39 32.79
C THR A 141 -0.28 -2.87 31.53
N ARG A 142 -1.09 -1.81 31.66
CA ARG A 142 -1.69 -1.14 30.48
C ARG A 142 -0.65 -0.59 29.52
N HIS A 143 0.52 -0.24 30.00
CA HIS A 143 1.64 0.22 29.20
C HIS A 143 2.21 -0.92 28.32
N ASP A 144 2.46 -2.09 28.91
CA ASP A 144 3.00 -3.26 28.18
C ASP A 144 2.03 -3.73 27.09
N ILE A 145 0.73 -3.71 27.39
CA ILE A 145 -0.32 -4.04 26.44
C ILE A 145 -0.30 -3.05 25.27
N ARG A 146 -0.25 -1.75 25.56
CA ARG A 146 -0.24 -0.70 24.52
C ARG A 146 0.99 -0.80 23.62
N GLU A 147 2.15 -1.07 24.17
CA GLU A 147 3.39 -1.24 23.40
C GLU A 147 3.33 -2.47 22.49
N SER A 148 2.83 -3.59 23.01
CA SER A 148 2.65 -4.83 22.25
C SER A 148 1.64 -4.66 21.10
N VAL A 149 0.53 -3.98 21.37
CA VAL A 149 -0.50 -3.65 20.37
C VAL A 149 0.06 -2.76 19.27
N ASN A 150 0.77 -1.69 19.63
CA ASN A 150 1.36 -0.78 18.65
C ASN A 150 2.31 -1.50 17.70
N ALA A 151 3.15 -2.39 18.20
CA ALA A 151 4.09 -3.14 17.38
C ALA A 151 3.34 -4.08 16.40
N GLN A 152 2.28 -4.74 16.84
CA GLN A 152 1.46 -5.61 15.99
C GLN A 152 0.72 -4.82 14.92
N MET A 153 0.11 -3.70 15.30
CA MET A 153 -0.61 -2.81 14.39
C MET A 153 0.31 -2.26 13.30
N LEU A 154 1.48 -1.77 13.69
CA LEU A 154 2.47 -1.27 12.73
C LEU A 154 2.86 -2.34 11.70
N LEU A 155 3.06 -3.58 12.15
CA LEU A 155 3.44 -4.70 11.28
C LEU A 155 2.31 -5.05 10.29
N ILE A 156 1.06 -5.11 10.76
CA ILE A 156 -0.12 -5.38 9.91
C ILE A 156 -0.31 -4.28 8.86
N PHE A 157 -0.03 -3.02 9.21
CA PHE A 157 -0.11 -1.89 8.29
C PHE A 157 1.08 -1.85 7.31
N LEU A 158 2.29 -2.05 7.80
CA LEU A 158 3.49 -1.93 6.97
C LEU A 158 3.60 -3.05 5.94
N LEU A 159 3.11 -4.25 6.27
CA LEU A 159 3.21 -5.42 5.41
C LEU A 159 2.52 -5.26 4.03
N PRO A 160 1.24 -4.79 3.94
CA PRO A 160 0.62 -4.53 2.64
C PRO A 160 1.32 -3.43 1.84
N LEU A 161 1.79 -2.38 2.50
CA LEU A 161 2.53 -1.29 1.84
C LEU A 161 3.86 -1.80 1.27
N ALA A 162 4.62 -2.57 2.04
CA ALA A 162 5.87 -3.18 1.59
C ALA A 162 5.63 -4.16 0.42
N ALA A 163 4.58 -4.98 0.51
CA ALA A 163 4.21 -5.90 -0.55
C ALA A 163 3.79 -5.16 -1.83
N ALA A 164 3.02 -4.07 -1.72
CA ALA A 164 2.63 -3.25 -2.86
C ALA A 164 3.84 -2.56 -3.51
N ALA A 165 4.78 -2.03 -2.72
CA ALA A 165 6.03 -1.46 -3.23
C ALA A 165 6.89 -2.52 -3.95
N LEU A 166 6.98 -3.72 -3.38
CA LEU A 166 7.69 -4.85 -4.00
C LEU A 166 7.04 -5.25 -5.33
N HIS A 167 5.72 -5.41 -5.36
CA HIS A 167 4.99 -5.72 -6.61
C HIS A 167 5.16 -4.64 -7.65
N LEU A 168 5.13 -3.36 -7.26
CA LEU A 168 5.39 -2.23 -8.15
C LEU A 168 6.79 -2.34 -8.76
N THR A 169 7.82 -2.66 -7.97
CA THR A 169 9.20 -2.83 -8.46
C THR A 169 9.29 -3.93 -9.53
N PHE A 170 8.59 -5.05 -9.34
CA PHE A 170 8.54 -6.11 -10.34
C PHE A 170 7.71 -5.74 -11.58
N ALA A 171 6.69 -4.90 -11.44
CA ALA A 171 5.87 -4.43 -12.56
C ALA A 171 6.58 -3.37 -13.41
N GLN A 172 7.53 -2.62 -12.86
CA GLN A 172 8.23 -1.51 -13.52
C GLN A 172 8.80 -1.86 -14.91
N PRO A 173 9.56 -2.95 -15.10
CA PRO A 173 10.11 -3.28 -16.40
C PRO A 173 9.04 -3.49 -17.49
N MET A 174 7.93 -4.13 -17.11
CA MET A 174 6.81 -4.37 -18.02
C MET A 174 6.09 -3.06 -18.39
N VAL A 175 5.80 -2.24 -17.39
CA VAL A 175 5.16 -0.92 -17.60
C VAL A 175 6.06 -0.04 -18.47
N TRP A 176 7.37 -0.02 -18.22
CA TRP A 176 8.34 0.73 -19.02
C TRP A 176 8.33 0.30 -20.49
N GLN A 177 8.32 -1.00 -20.79
CA GLN A 177 8.24 -1.51 -22.16
C GLN A 177 6.96 -1.05 -22.87
N ILE A 178 5.82 -1.06 -22.15
CA ILE A 178 4.55 -0.56 -22.69
C ILE A 178 4.64 0.93 -22.99
N LEU A 179 5.19 1.75 -22.07
CA LEU A 179 5.34 3.19 -22.27
C LEU A 179 6.23 3.54 -23.46
N GLN A 180 7.28 2.75 -23.70
CA GLN A 180 8.14 2.92 -24.90
C GLN A 180 7.36 2.71 -26.21
N LEU A 181 6.36 1.81 -26.24
CA LEU A 181 5.49 1.65 -27.42
C LEU A 181 4.66 2.91 -27.70
N PHE A 182 4.39 3.72 -26.67
CA PHE A 182 3.72 5.02 -26.78
C PHE A 182 4.68 6.19 -27.04
N GLY A 183 5.96 5.92 -27.34
CA GLY A 183 6.97 6.93 -27.67
C GLY A 183 7.64 7.59 -26.46
N ILE A 184 7.37 7.16 -25.24
CA ILE A 184 7.99 7.71 -24.03
C ILE A 184 9.36 7.06 -23.81
N GLN A 185 10.43 7.85 -23.87
CA GLN A 185 11.82 7.37 -23.75
C GLN A 185 12.54 7.91 -22.51
N ASN A 186 11.93 8.84 -21.77
CA ASN A 186 12.55 9.45 -20.61
C ASN A 186 12.37 8.58 -19.34
N LEU A 187 13.34 7.70 -19.09
CA LEU A 187 13.36 6.82 -17.91
C LEU A 187 13.37 7.60 -16.60
N THR A 188 14.07 8.75 -16.55
CA THR A 188 14.16 9.58 -15.35
C THR A 188 12.80 10.14 -14.96
N LEU A 189 12.03 10.62 -15.93
CA LEU A 189 10.66 11.08 -15.73
C LEU A 189 9.78 9.93 -15.19
N PHE A 190 9.83 8.77 -15.83
CA PHE A 190 9.07 7.60 -15.43
C PHE A 190 9.36 7.17 -13.98
N LEU A 191 10.64 7.07 -13.60
CA LEU A 191 11.04 6.72 -12.24
C LEU A 191 10.64 7.82 -11.23
N GLY A 192 10.77 9.09 -11.63
CA GLY A 192 10.35 10.22 -10.80
C GLY A 192 8.86 10.23 -10.51
N VAL A 193 8.03 10.04 -11.54
CA VAL A 193 6.56 9.96 -11.42
C VAL A 193 6.15 8.75 -10.55
N THR A 194 6.78 7.62 -10.77
CA THR A 194 6.51 6.40 -9.96
C THR A 194 6.90 6.60 -8.50
N GLY A 195 8.07 7.21 -8.25
CA GLY A 195 8.52 7.55 -6.90
C GLY A 195 7.57 8.53 -6.20
N ALA A 196 7.09 9.55 -6.91
CA ALA A 196 6.12 10.51 -6.39
C ALA A 196 4.77 9.85 -6.07
N ALA A 197 4.28 8.96 -6.95
CA ALA A 197 3.06 8.18 -6.71
C ALA A 197 3.17 7.28 -5.47
N LEU A 198 4.32 6.60 -5.31
CA LEU A 198 4.59 5.76 -4.13
C LEU A 198 4.65 6.59 -2.84
N LEU A 199 5.31 7.75 -2.87
CA LEU A 199 5.38 8.67 -1.74
C LEU A 199 3.99 9.19 -1.35
N LEU A 200 3.21 9.65 -2.32
CA LEU A 200 1.85 10.13 -2.09
C LEU A 200 0.98 9.04 -1.45
N PHE A 201 1.04 7.83 -2.00
CA PHE A 201 0.31 6.68 -1.47
C PHE A 201 0.75 6.34 -0.04
N ALA A 202 2.06 6.32 0.24
CA ALA A 202 2.59 6.04 1.57
C ALA A 202 2.15 7.10 2.60
N LEU A 203 2.12 8.39 2.22
CA LEU A 203 1.65 9.47 3.09
C LEU A 203 0.16 9.30 3.43
N LEU A 204 -0.69 9.03 2.44
CA LEU A 204 -2.12 8.76 2.65
C LEU A 204 -2.31 7.54 3.54
N TYR A 205 -1.55 6.48 3.29
CA TYR A 205 -1.60 5.25 4.07
C TYR A 205 -1.19 5.48 5.53
N CYS A 206 -0.15 6.27 5.78
CA CYS A 206 0.28 6.66 7.13
C CYS A 206 -0.76 7.54 7.86
N ALA A 207 -1.42 8.45 7.15
CA ALA A 207 -2.49 9.27 7.73
C ALA A 207 -3.65 8.39 8.23
N ILE A 208 -4.03 7.39 7.44
CA ILE A 208 -5.10 6.44 7.81
C ILE A 208 -4.68 5.54 8.96
N TYR A 209 -3.41 5.09 8.95
CA TYR A 209 -2.87 4.36 10.10
C TYR A 209 -3.08 5.12 11.41
N ARG A 210 -2.77 6.42 11.46
CA ARG A 210 -2.97 7.25 12.65
C ARG A 210 -4.43 7.33 13.07
N LEU A 211 -5.34 7.54 12.11
CA LEU A 211 -6.79 7.61 12.38
C LEU A 211 -7.32 6.29 12.93
N THR A 212 -6.94 5.19 12.30
CA THR A 212 -7.43 3.85 12.64
C THR A 212 -6.84 3.33 13.95
N SER A 213 -5.57 3.61 14.22
CA SER A 213 -4.89 3.26 15.46
C SER A 213 -5.60 3.88 16.67
N ASN A 214 -6.03 5.14 16.59
CA ASN A 214 -6.77 5.81 17.65
C ASN A 214 -8.13 5.15 17.90
N ALA A 215 -8.85 4.76 16.86
CA ALA A 215 -10.13 4.05 16.98
C ALA A 215 -9.95 2.67 17.66
N TYR A 216 -8.94 1.92 17.25
CA TYR A 216 -8.61 0.63 17.85
C TYR A 216 -8.30 0.75 19.34
N PHE A 217 -7.44 1.69 19.75
CA PHE A 217 -7.11 1.90 21.17
C PHE A 217 -8.34 2.24 22.01
N ARG A 218 -9.26 3.02 21.48
CA ARG A 218 -10.51 3.35 22.17
C ARG A 218 -11.36 2.10 22.40
N ILE A 219 -11.48 1.21 21.42
CA ILE A 219 -12.24 -0.05 21.53
C ILE A 219 -11.61 -0.97 22.59
N VAL A 220 -10.30 -1.19 22.51
CA VAL A 220 -9.59 -2.08 23.43
C VAL A 220 -9.61 -1.56 24.87
N SER A 221 -9.48 -0.24 25.07
CA SER A 221 -9.49 0.35 26.40
C SER A 221 -10.86 0.36 27.07
N THR A 222 -11.93 0.51 26.28
CA THR A 222 -13.32 0.54 26.81
C THR A 222 -13.85 -0.88 27.06
N GLY A 223 -13.50 -1.86 26.22
CA GLY A 223 -13.89 -3.25 26.40
C GLY A 223 -13.28 -3.93 27.63
N GLY A 224 -12.12 -3.46 28.11
CA GLY A 224 -11.50 -3.92 29.37
C GLY A 224 -12.11 -3.33 30.64
N ALA A 225 -12.96 -2.30 30.53
CA ALA A 225 -13.63 -1.68 31.68
C ALA A 225 -15.04 -2.25 31.91
N ALA A 226 -15.58 -3.00 30.95
CA ALA A 226 -16.94 -3.57 31.03
C ALA A 226 -16.96 -5.08 31.36
N ALA A 227 -15.82 -5.70 31.61
CA ALA A 227 -15.63 -7.11 32.01
C ALA A 227 -14.90 -7.19 33.37
#